data_dea1207949b0492d24744430da18b974
#
_entry.id   dea1207949b0492d24744430da18b974
#
_cell.length_a   1.000
_cell.length_b   1.000
_cell.length_c   1.000
_cell.angle_alpha   90.00
_cell.angle_beta   90.00
_cell.angle_gamma   90.00
#
_symmetry.space_group_name_H-M   'P 1'
#
loop_
_entity.id
_entity.type
_entity.pdbx_description
1 polymer ?
#
loop_
_entity_poly.entity_id
_entity_poly.type
_entity_poly.pdbx_seq_one_letter_code
_entity_poly.pdbx_strand_id
1 'polypeptide(L)'
;MLAVVQQEEFGTTVRFERRLKHSVEKVWSYLTDNDKLTQWFSELKVEDLRQGGRITFDMQDGTFEEFEITDYRELSVLEYTWGEDRVRFELHPEAEGCRLVLIEMITKITDHTPKDIAGWDVCLDVIGALLDGRTLESRKDSWSEKYEQYVRMFETLPRA
;
A
#
# COMPACT_ATOMS: atom_id res chain seq x y z
N MET A 1 -11.50 -5.14 7.74
CA MET A 1 -11.15 -6.47 7.19
C MET A 1 -9.65 -6.56 7.06
N LEU A 2 -9.07 -7.63 7.58
CA LEU A 2 -7.63 -7.87 7.47
C LEU A 2 -7.24 -8.37 6.08
N ALA A 3 -5.97 -8.20 5.73
CA ALA A 3 -5.41 -8.71 4.50
C ALA A 3 -5.41 -10.25 4.48
N VAL A 4 -5.42 -10.80 3.29
CA VAL A 4 -5.26 -12.25 3.07
C VAL A 4 -3.78 -12.53 2.80
N VAL A 5 -3.21 -13.44 3.59
CA VAL A 5 -1.80 -13.83 3.47
C VAL A 5 -1.74 -15.20 2.82
N GLN A 6 -0.94 -15.31 1.76
CA GLN A 6 -0.78 -16.55 1.02
C GLN A 6 0.70 -16.80 0.75
N GLN A 7 1.17 -18.00 1.06
CA GLN A 7 2.53 -18.41 0.79
C GLN A 7 2.67 -18.90 -0.65
N GLU A 8 3.71 -18.43 -1.32
CA GLU A 8 4.04 -18.75 -2.72
C GLU A 8 5.46 -19.32 -2.79
N GLU A 9 5.85 -19.85 -3.94
CA GLU A 9 7.21 -20.38 -4.14
C GLU A 9 8.29 -19.32 -3.95
N PHE A 10 8.02 -18.07 -4.39
CA PHE A 10 8.98 -16.96 -4.28
C PHE A 10 9.00 -16.31 -2.89
N GLY A 11 8.00 -16.56 -2.04
CA GLY A 11 7.85 -15.93 -0.76
C GLY A 11 6.38 -15.86 -0.34
N THR A 12 5.95 -14.70 0.11
CA THR A 12 4.59 -14.50 0.64
C THR A 12 3.91 -13.33 -0.04
N THR A 13 2.64 -13.49 -0.41
CA THR A 13 1.81 -12.35 -0.84
C THR A 13 0.86 -11.95 0.28
N VAL A 14 0.66 -10.66 0.43
CA VAL A 14 -0.31 -10.08 1.34
C VAL A 14 -1.24 -9.22 0.50
N ARG A 15 -2.52 -9.57 0.48
CA ARG A 15 -3.51 -8.93 -0.38
C ARG A 15 -4.54 -8.20 0.45
N PHE A 16 -4.66 -6.90 0.18
CA PHE A 16 -5.67 -6.03 0.76
C PHE A 16 -6.68 -5.68 -0.32
N GLU A 17 -7.95 -5.56 0.04
CA GLU A 17 -9.01 -5.18 -0.89
C GLU A 17 -9.94 -4.17 -0.22
N ARG A 18 -10.29 -3.12 -0.97
CA ARG A 18 -11.23 -2.09 -0.52
C ARG A 18 -12.19 -1.76 -1.66
N ARG A 19 -13.48 -1.75 -1.37
CA ARG A 19 -14.49 -1.26 -2.30
C ARG A 19 -14.77 0.19 -1.98
N LEU A 20 -14.58 1.06 -2.98
CA LEU A 20 -14.67 2.51 -2.82
C LEU A 20 -15.77 3.04 -3.73
N LYS A 21 -16.64 3.89 -3.16
CA LYS A 21 -17.74 4.53 -3.91
C LYS A 21 -17.25 5.82 -4.59
N HIS A 22 -16.14 5.69 -5.31
CA HIS A 22 -15.49 6.79 -6.01
C HIS A 22 -14.96 6.26 -7.34
N SER A 23 -14.83 7.15 -8.32
CA SER A 23 -14.37 6.77 -9.65
C SER A 23 -12.92 6.29 -9.61
N VAL A 24 -12.57 5.46 -10.60
CA VAL A 24 -11.19 5.02 -10.80
C VAL A 24 -10.25 6.23 -10.90
N GLU A 25 -10.66 7.27 -11.65
CA GLU A 25 -9.86 8.49 -11.84
C GLU A 25 -9.56 9.18 -10.51
N LYS A 26 -10.56 9.30 -9.64
CA LYS A 26 -10.38 9.94 -8.34
C LYS A 26 -9.44 9.13 -7.44
N VAL A 27 -9.63 7.81 -7.38
CA VAL A 27 -8.79 6.93 -6.56
C VAL A 27 -7.36 6.92 -7.12
N TRP A 28 -7.20 6.82 -8.44
CA TRP A 28 -5.89 6.84 -9.08
C TRP A 28 -5.10 8.11 -8.75
N SER A 29 -5.78 9.25 -8.66
CA SER A 29 -5.12 10.52 -8.32
C SER A 29 -4.50 10.48 -6.91
N TYR A 30 -5.08 9.73 -5.97
CA TYR A 30 -4.50 9.58 -4.64
C TYR A 30 -3.25 8.70 -4.63
N LEU A 31 -3.08 7.85 -5.64
CA LEU A 31 -1.90 7.00 -5.75
C LEU A 31 -0.75 7.67 -6.51
N THR A 32 -1.04 8.63 -7.38
CA THR A 32 -0.08 9.13 -8.36
C THR A 32 0.17 10.64 -8.33
N ASP A 33 -0.78 11.42 -7.84
CA ASP A 33 -0.66 12.89 -7.73
C ASP A 33 0.00 13.21 -6.38
N ASN A 34 1.17 13.84 -6.41
CA ASN A 34 1.94 14.10 -5.20
C ASN A 34 1.18 14.92 -4.15
N ASP A 35 0.34 15.87 -4.57
CA ASP A 35 -0.46 16.67 -3.64
C ASP A 35 -1.44 15.80 -2.85
N LYS A 36 -1.89 14.69 -3.41
CA LYS A 36 -2.81 13.76 -2.77
C LYS A 36 -2.07 12.60 -2.11
N LEU A 37 -1.04 12.08 -2.76
CA LEU A 37 -0.20 10.99 -2.21
C LEU A 37 0.36 11.37 -0.84
N THR A 38 0.88 12.58 -0.69
CA THR A 38 1.47 13.04 0.56
C THR A 38 0.46 13.19 1.70
N GLN A 39 -0.84 13.23 1.41
CA GLN A 39 -1.86 13.30 2.44
C GLN A 39 -2.01 11.97 3.21
N TRP A 40 -1.65 10.85 2.60
CA TRP A 40 -1.71 9.55 3.28
C TRP A 40 -0.34 8.89 3.44
N PHE A 41 0.67 9.33 2.69
CA PHE A 41 2.04 8.84 2.85
C PHE A 41 3.01 10.00 2.56
N SER A 42 3.29 10.79 3.59
CA SER A 42 4.00 12.05 3.45
C SER A 42 5.44 11.93 2.95
N GLU A 43 6.08 10.78 3.16
CA GLU A 43 7.47 10.54 2.76
C GLU A 43 7.63 10.18 1.29
N LEU A 44 6.53 9.80 0.60
CA LEU A 44 6.59 9.35 -0.78
C LEU A 44 6.41 10.50 -1.77
N LYS A 45 7.15 10.41 -2.87
CA LYS A 45 7.01 11.34 -3.99
C LYS A 45 7.23 10.61 -5.32
N VAL A 46 6.28 10.77 -6.24
CA VAL A 46 6.44 10.27 -7.61
C VAL A 46 7.35 11.24 -8.35
N GLU A 47 8.49 10.76 -8.83
CA GLU A 47 9.45 11.54 -9.60
C GLU A 47 9.27 11.37 -11.11
N ASP A 48 8.98 10.13 -11.54
CA ASP A 48 8.82 9.79 -12.96
C ASP A 48 7.79 8.68 -13.07
N LEU A 49 6.56 9.05 -13.48
CA LEU A 49 5.41 8.14 -13.48
C LEU A 49 5.32 7.37 -14.80
N ARG A 50 6.04 6.27 -14.88
CA ARG A 50 6.02 5.34 -16.03
C ARG A 50 6.69 4.04 -15.63
N GLN A 51 6.51 3.01 -16.42
CA GLN A 51 7.29 1.77 -16.22
C GLN A 51 8.78 2.09 -16.44
N GLY A 52 9.61 1.69 -15.49
CA GLY A 52 11.01 2.06 -15.45
C GLY A 52 11.28 3.42 -14.81
N GLY A 53 10.24 4.16 -14.43
CA GLY A 53 10.35 5.39 -13.66
C GLY A 53 10.62 5.14 -12.19
N ARG A 54 10.42 6.17 -11.36
CA ARG A 54 10.78 6.04 -9.94
C ARG A 54 9.89 6.83 -9.00
N ILE A 55 9.83 6.32 -7.77
CA ILE A 55 9.23 6.97 -6.61
C ILE A 55 10.36 7.12 -5.58
N THR A 56 10.43 8.27 -4.93
CA THR A 56 11.42 8.50 -3.87
C THR A 56 10.77 8.47 -2.50
N PHE A 57 11.53 8.03 -1.52
CA PHE A 57 11.13 7.98 -0.12
C PHE A 57 12.09 8.89 0.68
N ASP A 58 11.52 9.89 1.34
CA ASP A 58 12.28 10.80 2.19
C ASP A 58 12.61 10.10 3.52
N MET A 59 13.89 9.84 3.75
CA MET A 59 14.36 9.17 4.96
C MET A 59 14.40 10.13 6.17
N GLN A 60 14.10 11.42 5.95
CA GLN A 60 14.05 12.47 6.97
C GLN A 60 15.38 12.75 7.66
N ASP A 61 16.47 12.33 7.05
CA ASP A 61 17.83 12.57 7.51
C ASP A 61 18.66 13.31 6.45
N GLY A 62 18.00 13.85 5.41
CA GLY A 62 18.65 14.48 4.27
C GLY A 62 18.95 13.53 3.12
N THR A 63 18.61 12.25 3.27
CA THR A 63 18.79 11.25 2.21
C THR A 63 17.44 10.75 1.70
N PHE A 64 17.45 10.20 0.47
CA PHE A 64 16.26 9.63 -0.18
C PHE A 64 16.57 8.24 -0.66
N GLU A 65 15.59 7.33 -0.53
CA GLU A 65 15.65 6.01 -1.13
C GLU A 65 14.83 6.04 -2.43
N GLU A 66 15.32 5.38 -3.48
CA GLU A 66 14.63 5.30 -4.76
C GLU A 66 13.99 3.94 -4.93
N PHE A 67 12.71 3.93 -5.34
CA PHE A 67 11.99 2.72 -5.71
C PHE A 67 11.68 2.77 -7.21
N GLU A 68 11.95 1.66 -7.90
CA GLU A 68 11.66 1.55 -9.32
C GLU A 68 10.20 1.18 -9.56
N ILE A 69 9.56 1.86 -10.52
CA ILE A 69 8.22 1.48 -10.99
C ILE A 69 8.41 0.30 -11.94
N THR A 70 7.97 -0.87 -11.52
CA THR A 70 8.19 -2.14 -12.24
C THR A 70 7.05 -2.49 -13.17
N ASP A 71 5.85 -1.98 -12.92
CA ASP A 71 4.70 -2.12 -13.81
C ASP A 71 3.82 -0.89 -13.71
N TYR A 72 3.34 -0.40 -14.84
CA TYR A 72 2.52 0.79 -14.90
C TYR A 72 1.50 0.67 -16.03
N ARG A 73 0.22 0.85 -15.67
CA ARG A 73 -0.88 1.01 -16.64
C ARG A 73 -1.78 2.10 -16.11
N GLU A 74 -1.88 3.19 -16.85
CA GLU A 74 -2.68 4.34 -16.42
C GLU A 74 -4.09 3.91 -15.99
N LEU A 75 -4.51 4.39 -14.82
CA LEU A 75 -5.83 4.12 -14.22
C LEU A 75 -6.04 2.67 -13.75
N SER A 76 -5.06 1.79 -13.86
CA SER A 76 -5.30 0.39 -13.52
C SER A 76 -4.21 -0.28 -12.70
N VAL A 77 -2.92 0.01 -12.95
CA VAL A 77 -1.83 -0.68 -12.25
C VAL A 77 -0.68 0.27 -11.92
N LEU A 78 -0.24 0.24 -10.67
CA LEU A 78 1.01 0.88 -10.25
C LEU A 78 1.75 -0.09 -9.33
N GLU A 79 2.90 -0.58 -9.78
CA GLU A 79 3.74 -1.48 -9.01
C GLU A 79 5.13 -0.89 -8.89
N TYR A 80 5.70 -0.95 -7.69
CA TYR A 80 7.06 -0.47 -7.49
C TYR A 80 7.78 -1.29 -6.43
N THR A 81 9.11 -1.22 -6.44
CA THR A 81 9.92 -1.89 -5.42
C THR A 81 9.71 -1.25 -4.06
N TRP A 82 9.83 -2.05 -3.02
CA TRP A 82 9.69 -1.64 -1.63
C TRP A 82 10.78 -2.34 -0.83
N GLY A 83 11.99 -1.74 -0.85
CA GLY A 83 13.17 -2.43 -0.37
C GLY A 83 13.45 -3.67 -1.22
N GLU A 84 13.53 -4.83 -0.59
CA GLU A 84 13.70 -6.12 -1.28
C GLU A 84 12.37 -6.73 -1.75
N ASP A 85 11.26 -6.07 -1.43
CA ASP A 85 9.92 -6.52 -1.75
C ASP A 85 9.33 -5.68 -2.89
N ARG A 86 8.06 -5.89 -3.19
CA ARG A 86 7.31 -5.08 -4.15
C ARG A 86 5.91 -4.85 -3.64
N VAL A 87 5.35 -3.69 -3.99
CA VAL A 87 3.95 -3.36 -3.73
C VAL A 87 3.26 -3.07 -5.05
N ARG A 88 2.05 -3.60 -5.21
CA ARG A 88 1.28 -3.46 -6.43
C ARG A 88 -0.12 -2.97 -6.10
N PHE A 89 -0.48 -1.82 -6.66
CA PHE A 89 -1.85 -1.30 -6.61
C PHE A 89 -2.56 -1.63 -7.91
N GLU A 90 -3.79 -2.13 -7.79
CA GLU A 90 -4.67 -2.39 -8.93
C GLU A 90 -6.01 -1.72 -8.69
N LEU A 91 -6.57 -1.10 -9.73
CA LEU A 91 -7.91 -0.54 -9.70
C LEU A 91 -8.79 -1.28 -10.71
N HIS A 92 -9.92 -1.75 -10.22
CA HIS A 92 -10.90 -2.46 -11.04
C HIS A 92 -12.21 -1.69 -11.02
N PRO A 93 -12.71 -1.17 -12.17
CA PRO A 93 -13.99 -0.45 -12.20
C PRO A 93 -15.13 -1.36 -11.73
N GLU A 94 -16.07 -0.79 -10.99
CA GLU A 94 -17.29 -1.45 -10.54
C GLU A 94 -18.48 -0.53 -10.79
N ALA A 95 -19.71 -1.07 -10.73
CA ALA A 95 -20.92 -0.32 -11.03
C ALA A 95 -21.07 0.95 -10.18
N GLU A 96 -20.65 0.92 -8.91
CA GLU A 96 -20.80 2.04 -7.97
C GLU A 96 -19.48 2.70 -7.57
N GLY A 97 -18.42 2.48 -8.35
CA GLY A 97 -17.13 3.05 -8.03
C GLY A 97 -15.97 2.18 -8.51
N CYS A 98 -15.10 1.76 -7.61
CA CYS A 98 -14.01 0.86 -7.96
C CYS A 98 -13.59 -0.02 -6.80
N ARG A 99 -12.87 -1.07 -7.12
CA ARG A 99 -12.22 -1.93 -6.16
C ARG A 99 -10.73 -1.65 -6.20
N LEU A 100 -10.17 -1.22 -5.08
CA LEU A 100 -8.75 -1.01 -4.90
C LEU A 100 -8.15 -2.27 -4.29
N VAL A 101 -7.14 -2.82 -4.95
CA VAL A 101 -6.40 -3.98 -4.47
C VAL A 101 -4.95 -3.56 -4.26
N LEU A 102 -4.40 -3.87 -3.10
CA LEU A 102 -2.98 -3.70 -2.82
C LEU A 102 -2.40 -5.08 -2.54
N ILE A 103 -1.36 -5.45 -3.27
CA ILE A 103 -0.67 -6.72 -3.08
C ILE A 103 0.78 -6.41 -2.73
N GLU A 104 1.22 -6.85 -1.57
CA GLU A 104 2.62 -6.80 -1.21
C GLU A 104 3.24 -8.18 -1.45
N MET A 105 4.34 -8.21 -2.21
CA MET A 105 5.08 -9.44 -2.51
C MET A 105 6.32 -9.43 -1.64
N ILE A 106 6.34 -10.28 -0.61
CA ILE A 106 7.35 -10.30 0.43
C ILE A 106 8.29 -11.48 0.19
N THR A 107 9.58 -11.19 0.07
CA THR A 107 10.60 -12.22 -0.15
C THR A 107 10.89 -13.00 1.13
N LYS A 108 10.94 -12.32 2.27
CA LYS A 108 11.26 -12.95 3.56
C LYS A 108 10.48 -12.31 4.69
N ILE A 109 9.77 -13.13 5.46
CA ILE A 109 9.06 -12.68 6.66
C ILE A 109 10.06 -12.46 7.78
N THR A 110 9.99 -11.27 8.40
CA THR A 110 10.82 -10.90 9.56
C THR A 110 9.92 -10.37 10.66
N ASP A 111 10.50 -9.99 11.80
CA ASP A 111 9.75 -9.37 12.90
C ASP A 111 9.20 -8.00 12.51
N HIS A 112 9.75 -7.37 11.47
CA HIS A 112 9.27 -6.10 10.94
C HIS A 112 8.02 -6.28 10.05
N THR A 113 7.81 -7.45 9.48
CA THR A 113 6.71 -7.69 8.52
C THR A 113 5.33 -7.30 9.06
N PRO A 114 4.92 -7.70 10.29
CA PRO A 114 3.61 -7.28 10.80
C PRO A 114 3.48 -5.76 10.95
N LYS A 115 4.57 -5.06 11.25
CA LYS A 115 4.58 -3.59 11.36
C LYS A 115 4.32 -2.94 10.01
N ASP A 116 5.00 -3.42 8.99
CA ASP A 116 4.88 -2.95 7.62
C ASP A 116 3.46 -3.16 7.09
N ILE A 117 2.91 -4.36 7.30
CA ILE A 117 1.56 -4.71 6.83
C ILE A 117 0.51 -3.88 7.56
N ALA A 118 0.65 -3.69 8.87
CA ALA A 118 -0.26 -2.82 9.62
C ALA A 118 -0.20 -1.38 9.08
N GLY A 119 0.98 -0.90 8.72
CA GLY A 119 1.17 0.41 8.11
C GLY A 119 0.40 0.55 6.80
N TRP A 120 0.50 -0.43 5.91
CA TRP A 120 -0.24 -0.43 4.64
C TRP A 120 -1.75 -0.48 4.85
N ASP A 121 -2.21 -1.31 5.80
CA ASP A 121 -3.64 -1.41 6.10
C ASP A 121 -4.20 -0.05 6.55
N VAL A 122 -3.50 0.63 7.46
CA VAL A 122 -3.89 1.98 7.90
C VAL A 122 -3.84 2.98 6.76
N CYS A 123 -2.81 2.91 5.88
CA CYS A 123 -2.73 3.78 4.70
C CYS A 123 -3.99 3.65 3.84
N LEU A 124 -4.47 2.44 3.62
CA LEU A 124 -5.70 2.21 2.84
C LEU A 124 -6.92 2.82 3.53
N ASP A 125 -7.01 2.73 4.86
CA ASP A 125 -8.09 3.36 5.61
C ASP A 125 -8.03 4.88 5.52
N VAL A 126 -6.83 5.46 5.54
CA VAL A 126 -6.64 6.90 5.37
C VAL A 126 -7.08 7.34 3.98
N ILE A 127 -6.71 6.59 2.93
CA ILE A 127 -7.15 6.88 1.56
C ILE A 127 -8.68 6.88 1.50
N GLY A 128 -9.32 5.87 2.06
CA GLY A 128 -10.79 5.77 2.07
C GLY A 128 -11.44 6.95 2.78
N ALA A 129 -10.90 7.36 3.92
CA ALA A 129 -11.41 8.51 4.67
C ALA A 129 -11.25 9.81 3.87
N LEU A 130 -10.08 10.04 3.28
CA LEU A 130 -9.83 11.23 2.47
C LEU A 130 -10.76 11.31 1.26
N LEU A 131 -10.99 10.19 0.59
CA LEU A 131 -11.93 10.12 -0.54
C LEU A 131 -13.34 10.52 -0.12
N ASP A 132 -13.76 10.14 1.09
CA ASP A 132 -15.06 10.47 1.64
C ASP A 132 -15.12 11.87 2.26
N GLY A 133 -14.06 12.66 2.19
CA GLY A 133 -14.00 14.00 2.78
C GLY A 133 -13.84 13.98 4.30
N ARG A 134 -13.37 12.86 4.85
CA ARG A 134 -13.14 12.69 6.29
C ARG A 134 -11.64 12.55 6.59
N THR A 135 -11.28 12.57 7.86
CA THR A 135 -9.94 12.22 8.32
C THR A 135 -10.05 11.05 9.30
N LEU A 136 -9.02 10.22 9.36
CA LEU A 136 -8.95 9.15 10.33
C LEU A 136 -8.59 9.76 11.70
N GLU A 137 -9.45 9.56 12.72
CA GLU A 137 -9.30 10.21 14.02
C GLU A 137 -7.99 9.90 14.73
N SER A 138 -7.61 8.63 14.78
CA SER A 138 -6.36 8.24 15.43
C SER A 138 -5.66 7.18 14.58
N ARG A 139 -4.76 7.67 13.72
CA ARG A 139 -3.94 6.81 12.86
C ARG A 139 -3.06 5.89 13.70
N LYS A 140 -2.48 6.41 14.78
CA LYS A 140 -1.61 5.64 15.67
C LYS A 140 -2.37 4.51 16.37
N ASP A 141 -3.57 4.77 16.87
CA ASP A 141 -4.37 3.75 17.55
C ASP A 141 -4.84 2.68 16.57
N SER A 142 -5.26 3.07 15.38
CA SER A 142 -5.60 2.13 14.31
C SER A 142 -4.43 1.23 13.96
N TRP A 143 -3.24 1.82 13.83
CA TRP A 143 -2.03 1.06 13.53
C TRP A 143 -1.71 0.04 14.64
N SER A 144 -1.76 0.48 15.90
CA SER A 144 -1.46 -0.38 17.05
C SER A 144 -2.40 -1.59 17.11
N GLU A 145 -3.68 -1.37 16.88
CA GLU A 145 -4.69 -2.43 16.87
C GLU A 145 -4.44 -3.42 15.75
N LYS A 146 -4.19 -2.93 14.53
CA LYS A 146 -3.89 -3.78 13.38
C LYS A 146 -2.57 -4.52 13.54
N TYR A 147 -1.56 -3.86 14.09
CA TYR A 147 -0.28 -4.49 14.36
C TYR A 147 -0.44 -5.73 15.25
N GLU A 148 -1.19 -5.62 16.35
CA GLU A 148 -1.46 -6.77 17.22
C GLU A 148 -2.15 -7.90 16.48
N GLN A 149 -3.13 -7.58 15.63
CA GLN A 149 -3.85 -8.57 14.83
C GLN A 149 -2.93 -9.28 13.84
N TYR A 150 -2.03 -8.54 13.17
CA TYR A 150 -1.09 -9.12 12.22
C TYR A 150 0.02 -9.93 12.91
N VAL A 151 0.47 -9.51 14.08
CA VAL A 151 1.42 -10.32 14.88
C VAL A 151 0.83 -11.71 15.13
N ARG A 152 -0.43 -11.78 15.57
CA ARG A 152 -1.12 -13.05 15.82
C ARG A 152 -1.26 -13.87 14.54
N MET A 153 -1.62 -13.23 13.44
CA MET A 153 -1.76 -13.89 12.16
C MET A 153 -0.44 -14.54 11.70
N PHE A 154 0.66 -13.79 11.81
CA PHE A 154 1.97 -14.27 11.37
C PHE A 154 2.57 -15.32 12.31
N GLU A 155 2.16 -15.36 13.57
CA GLU A 155 2.58 -16.42 14.50
C GLU A 155 2.10 -17.80 14.06
N THR A 156 0.98 -17.87 13.33
CA THR A 156 0.41 -19.14 12.88
C THR A 156 0.96 -19.61 11.52
N LEU A 157 1.77 -18.79 10.85
CA LEU A 157 2.33 -19.14 9.56
C LEU A 157 3.61 -19.94 9.72
N PRO A 158 3.82 -21.01 8.89
CA PRO A 158 5.11 -21.69 8.86
C PRO A 158 6.19 -20.74 8.37
N ARG A 159 7.32 -20.71 9.07
CA ARG A 159 8.49 -19.95 8.64
C ARG A 159 9.56 -20.92 8.14
N ALA A 160 9.97 -20.73 6.92
CA ALA A 160 11.03 -21.52 6.34
C ALA A 160 12.39 -21.09 6.86
#